data_8f2ced3c545605063c5f87965f130915
#
_entry.id   8f2ced3c545605063c5f87965f130915
#
_cell.length_a   1.000
_cell.length_b   1.000
_cell.length_c   1.000
_cell.angle_alpha   90.00
_cell.angle_beta   90.00
_cell.angle_gamma   90.00
#
_symmetry.space_group_name_H-M   'P 1'
#
loop_
_entity.id
_entity.type
_entity.pdbx_description
1 polymer ?
#
loop_
_entity_poly.entity_id
_entity_poly.type
_entity_poly.pdbx_seq_one_letter_code
_entity_poly.pdbx_strand_id
1 'polypeptide(L)'
;ISAYRKVLDENSQYQANQSTLQGQVQSLQNENDDLKNQIQILKGTLLNTYSSDEINSVIEQGGLKRDISKRLDNLECLDSVHCEQVPSVKDLYGTTHSVSYRFDASDTAWAKFKLDGQYDTFSANIVTSEDTNRDANMSVEIYLDDVLVGRVDDVVRDEHVRPISVSVNGGNVLMIKVIRTNSYYSSNAYICDTSLSVLQ
;
A
#
# COMPACT_ATOMS: atom_id res chain seq x y z
N ILE A 1 16.12 61.34 9.29
CA ILE A 1 16.66 61.01 7.94
C ILE A 1 17.03 59.52 7.84
N SER A 2 17.67 58.95 8.84
CA SER A 2 18.08 57.51 8.85
C SER A 2 16.89 56.55 8.78
N ALA A 3 15.85 56.74 9.58
CA ALA A 3 14.66 55.88 9.62
C ALA A 3 13.89 55.92 8.28
N TYR A 4 13.80 57.08 7.64
CA TYR A 4 13.11 57.22 6.35
C TYR A 4 13.85 56.46 5.21
N ARG A 5 15.17 56.48 5.21
CA ARG A 5 15.98 55.72 4.22
C ARG A 5 15.76 54.23 4.40
N LYS A 6 15.73 53.73 5.65
CA LYS A 6 15.47 52.30 5.92
C LYS A 6 14.11 51.84 5.38
N VAL A 7 13.09 52.63 5.57
CA VAL A 7 11.72 52.32 5.05
C VAL A 7 11.70 52.31 3.53
N LEU A 8 12.44 53.20 2.87
CA LEU A 8 12.55 53.18 1.41
C LEU A 8 13.28 51.94 0.88
N ASP A 9 14.35 51.53 1.55
CA ASP A 9 15.12 50.31 1.18
C ASP A 9 14.28 49.07 1.36
N GLU A 10 13.55 48.95 2.49
CA GLU A 10 12.61 47.84 2.74
C GLU A 10 11.52 47.79 1.67
N ASN A 11 10.93 48.92 1.34
CA ASN A 11 9.88 49.02 0.31
C ASN A 11 10.40 48.58 -1.08
N SER A 12 11.62 48.98 -1.43
CA SER A 12 12.28 48.53 -2.67
C SER A 12 12.53 47.04 -2.69
N GLN A 13 12.92 46.45 -1.56
CA GLN A 13 13.05 44.97 -1.42
C GLN A 13 11.71 44.25 -1.56
N TYR A 14 10.65 44.78 -0.94
CA TYR A 14 9.31 44.19 -1.11
C TYR A 14 8.85 44.21 -2.56
N GLN A 15 9.04 45.32 -3.27
CA GLN A 15 8.70 45.42 -4.70
C GLN A 15 9.51 44.42 -5.55
N ALA A 16 10.80 44.26 -5.29
CA ALA A 16 11.65 43.30 -5.97
C ALA A 16 11.20 41.84 -5.72
N ASN A 17 10.88 41.51 -4.46
CA ASN A 17 10.37 40.21 -4.10
C ASN A 17 9.01 39.92 -4.76
N GLN A 18 8.13 40.91 -4.80
CA GLN A 18 6.82 40.78 -5.44
C GLN A 18 6.97 40.53 -6.96
N SER A 19 7.88 41.22 -7.62
CA SER A 19 8.17 40.98 -9.04
C SER A 19 8.73 39.57 -9.28
N THR A 20 9.62 39.11 -8.40
CA THR A 20 10.18 37.75 -8.48
C THR A 20 9.11 36.69 -8.30
N LEU A 21 8.24 36.85 -7.31
CA LEU A 21 7.11 35.94 -7.06
C LEU A 21 6.13 35.91 -8.23
N GLN A 22 5.82 37.06 -8.81
CA GLN A 22 4.97 37.13 -10.01
C GLN A 22 5.59 36.38 -11.19
N GLY A 23 6.91 36.50 -11.39
CA GLY A 23 7.65 35.73 -12.40
C GLY A 23 7.58 34.22 -12.16
N GLN A 24 7.74 33.77 -10.90
CA GLN A 24 7.62 32.37 -10.53
C GLN A 24 6.19 31.83 -10.76
N VAL A 25 5.16 32.59 -10.39
CA VAL A 25 3.76 32.23 -10.64
C VAL A 25 3.50 32.05 -12.13
N GLN A 26 3.98 33.00 -12.96
CA GLN A 26 3.82 32.91 -14.40
C GLN A 26 4.55 31.70 -15.00
N SER A 27 5.77 31.39 -14.51
CA SER A 27 6.52 30.20 -14.92
C SER A 27 5.79 28.92 -14.60
N LEU A 28 5.26 28.79 -13.38
CA LEU A 28 4.49 27.63 -12.93
C LEU A 28 3.17 27.49 -13.71
N GLN A 29 2.52 28.59 -14.07
CA GLN A 29 1.34 28.57 -14.91
C GLN A 29 1.64 28.02 -16.30
N ASN A 30 2.74 28.48 -16.92
CA ASN A 30 3.18 28.01 -18.23
C ASN A 30 3.52 26.51 -18.21
N GLU A 31 4.24 26.06 -17.16
CA GLU A 31 4.56 24.65 -16.98
C GLU A 31 3.30 23.78 -16.80
N ASN A 32 2.32 24.28 -16.05
CA ASN A 32 1.04 23.59 -15.85
C ASN A 32 0.25 23.46 -17.16
N ASP A 33 0.27 24.52 -18.00
CA ASP A 33 -0.41 24.48 -19.29
C ASP A 33 0.33 23.56 -20.29
N ASP A 34 1.65 23.49 -20.24
CA ASP A 34 2.43 22.53 -21.03
C ASP A 34 2.15 21.09 -20.61
N LEU A 35 2.11 20.80 -19.30
CA LEU A 35 1.75 19.50 -18.78
C LEU A 35 0.33 19.07 -19.19
N LYS A 36 -0.63 19.98 -19.16
CA LYS A 36 -2.00 19.73 -19.65
C LYS A 36 -2.01 19.34 -21.14
N ASN A 37 -1.23 20.03 -21.95
CA ASN A 37 -1.09 19.73 -23.37
C ASN A 37 -0.47 18.37 -23.59
N GLN A 38 0.58 18.02 -22.86
CA GLN A 38 1.20 16.68 -22.92
C GLN A 38 0.21 15.57 -22.53
N ILE A 39 -0.61 15.79 -21.49
CA ILE A 39 -1.67 14.87 -21.09
C ILE A 39 -2.68 14.69 -22.22
N GLN A 40 -3.07 15.75 -22.92
CA GLN A 40 -4.02 15.64 -24.07
C GLN A 40 -3.43 14.88 -25.24
N ILE A 41 -2.16 15.08 -25.55
CA ILE A 41 -1.43 14.34 -26.59
C ILE A 41 -1.35 12.85 -26.23
N LEU A 42 -0.99 12.52 -24.99
CA LEU A 42 -0.91 11.14 -24.50
C LEU A 42 -2.29 10.46 -24.54
N LYS A 43 -3.37 11.17 -24.14
CA LYS A 43 -4.74 10.66 -24.27
C LYS A 43 -5.10 10.37 -25.72
N GLY A 44 -4.76 11.27 -26.64
CA GLY A 44 -5.01 11.06 -28.07
C GLY A 44 -4.25 9.87 -28.63
N THR A 45 -3.02 9.65 -28.20
CA THR A 45 -2.21 8.49 -28.60
C THR A 45 -2.79 7.17 -28.06
N LEU A 46 -3.22 7.18 -26.78
CA LEU A 46 -3.86 6.02 -26.15
C LEU A 46 -5.18 5.66 -26.82
N LEU A 47 -6.02 6.65 -27.17
CA LEU A 47 -7.30 6.45 -27.86
C LEU A 47 -7.13 5.82 -29.25
N ASN A 48 -6.00 6.00 -29.90
CA ASN A 48 -5.69 5.34 -31.18
C ASN A 48 -5.22 3.88 -30.99
N THR A 49 -4.85 3.47 -29.78
CA THR A 49 -4.31 2.14 -29.50
C THR A 49 -5.29 1.26 -28.71
N TYR A 50 -6.16 1.86 -27.92
CA TYR A 50 -7.12 1.18 -27.05
C TYR A 50 -8.53 1.72 -27.30
N SER A 51 -9.55 0.90 -27.04
CA SER A 51 -10.94 1.37 -27.14
C SER A 51 -11.24 2.45 -26.08
N SER A 52 -12.18 3.35 -26.41
CA SER A 52 -12.64 4.40 -25.46
C SER A 52 -13.12 3.81 -24.13
N ASP A 53 -13.70 2.61 -24.14
CA ASP A 53 -14.23 1.96 -22.92
C ASP A 53 -13.10 1.43 -22.05
N GLU A 54 -12.02 0.90 -22.63
CA GLU A 54 -10.83 0.49 -21.87
C GLU A 54 -10.13 1.68 -21.23
N ILE A 55 -10.01 2.80 -21.96
CA ILE A 55 -9.40 4.03 -21.44
C ILE A 55 -10.28 4.66 -20.36
N ASN A 56 -11.60 4.74 -20.56
CA ASN A 56 -12.52 5.25 -19.56
C ASN A 56 -12.54 4.38 -18.32
N SER A 57 -12.49 3.06 -18.46
CA SER A 57 -12.34 2.11 -17.35
C SER A 57 -11.08 2.41 -16.51
N VAL A 58 -9.95 2.67 -17.16
CA VAL A 58 -8.69 3.04 -16.47
C VAL A 58 -8.75 4.43 -15.85
N ILE A 59 -9.46 5.38 -16.49
CA ILE A 59 -9.66 6.74 -15.96
C ILE A 59 -10.67 6.76 -14.80
N GLU A 60 -11.77 6.00 -14.90
CA GLU A 60 -12.80 5.89 -13.86
C GLU A 60 -12.34 5.06 -12.66
N GLN A 61 -11.47 4.06 -12.87
CA GLN A 61 -10.85 3.30 -11.78
C GLN A 61 -9.81 4.09 -10.99
N GLY A 62 -9.56 5.34 -11.34
CA GLY A 62 -8.74 6.23 -10.56
C GLY A 62 -7.98 7.29 -11.31
N GLY A 63 -8.59 7.97 -12.28
CA GLY A 63 -8.02 9.09 -13.03
C GLY A 63 -6.66 9.55 -12.55
N LEU A 64 -5.54 8.91 -12.95
CA LEU A 64 -4.17 9.20 -12.46
C LEU A 64 -4.01 9.27 -10.92
N LYS A 65 -4.93 8.71 -10.14
CA LYS A 65 -4.50 8.07 -8.91
C LYS A 65 -3.56 6.98 -9.38
N ARG A 66 -2.28 7.23 -9.30
CA ARG A 66 -1.34 6.13 -9.21
C ARG A 66 -1.92 5.28 -8.10
N ASP A 67 -2.61 4.21 -8.48
CA ASP A 67 -2.78 3.08 -7.59
C ASP A 67 -1.38 2.49 -7.47
N ILE A 68 -0.55 3.18 -6.69
CA ILE A 68 0.73 2.67 -6.24
C ILE A 68 0.36 1.78 -5.05
N SER A 69 -0.55 0.84 -5.30
CA SER A 69 -0.71 -0.25 -4.36
C SER A 69 0.55 -1.10 -4.48
N LYS A 70 1.39 -1.01 -3.49
CA LYS A 70 2.48 -1.96 -3.36
C LYS A 70 1.95 -3.23 -2.73
N ARG A 71 2.45 -4.35 -3.21
CA ARG A 71 2.23 -5.63 -2.57
C ARG A 71 3.24 -5.81 -1.44
N LEU A 72 2.89 -6.65 -0.47
CA LEU A 72 3.75 -6.95 0.67
C LEU A 72 5.12 -7.53 0.26
N ASP A 73 5.14 -8.34 -0.81
CA ASP A 73 6.36 -8.94 -1.37
C ASP A 73 7.32 -7.92 -2.03
N ASN A 74 6.88 -6.68 -2.25
CA ASN A 74 7.70 -5.57 -2.75
C ASN A 74 8.23 -4.66 -1.63
N LEU A 75 7.96 -4.99 -0.36
CA LEU A 75 8.51 -4.30 0.78
C LEU A 75 9.77 -4.97 1.30
N GLU A 76 10.60 -4.20 1.99
CA GLU A 76 11.71 -4.71 2.76
C GLU A 76 11.18 -5.51 3.96
N CYS A 77 11.46 -6.82 4.00
CA CYS A 77 11.25 -7.64 5.18
C CYS A 77 12.40 -7.40 6.16
N LEU A 78 12.09 -6.79 7.30
CA LEU A 78 13.09 -6.44 8.32
C LEU A 78 13.51 -7.64 9.14
N ASP A 79 12.56 -8.54 9.44
CA ASP A 79 12.79 -9.73 10.26
C ASP A 79 11.61 -10.70 10.13
N SER A 80 11.85 -11.99 10.29
CA SER A 80 10.79 -13.01 10.21
C SER A 80 11.15 -14.30 10.92
N VAL A 81 10.14 -15.01 11.41
CA VAL A 81 10.24 -16.32 12.02
C VAL A 81 9.16 -17.22 11.44
N HIS A 82 9.55 -18.41 10.99
CA HIS A 82 8.66 -19.42 10.42
C HIS A 82 7.77 -18.89 9.29
N CYS A 83 8.35 -18.05 8.45
CA CYS A 83 7.67 -17.35 7.37
C CYS A 83 8.55 -17.41 6.11
N GLU A 84 7.92 -17.65 4.96
CA GLU A 84 8.62 -17.64 3.67
C GLU A 84 7.75 -16.98 2.59
N GLN A 85 8.41 -16.36 1.63
CA GLN A 85 7.76 -15.82 0.45
C GLN A 85 7.46 -16.95 -0.54
N VAL A 86 6.22 -17.03 -1.02
CA VAL A 86 5.78 -18.03 -2.00
C VAL A 86 4.94 -17.34 -3.10
N PRO A 87 5.03 -17.82 -4.36
CA PRO A 87 4.43 -17.12 -5.49
C PRO A 87 2.91 -17.26 -5.58
N SER A 88 2.37 -18.39 -5.18
CA SER A 88 0.92 -18.66 -5.23
C SER A 88 0.52 -19.82 -4.33
N VAL A 89 -0.75 -19.87 -3.97
CA VAL A 89 -1.38 -21.00 -3.29
C VAL A 89 -2.72 -21.31 -3.96
N LYS A 90 -3.15 -22.56 -3.90
CA LYS A 90 -4.51 -22.96 -4.23
C LYS A 90 -5.31 -23.16 -2.94
N ASP A 91 -6.48 -22.55 -2.87
CA ASP A 91 -7.45 -22.84 -1.83
C ASP A 91 -8.10 -24.21 -2.01
N LEU A 92 -8.98 -24.59 -1.10
CA LEU A 92 -9.65 -25.90 -1.13
C LEU A 92 -10.66 -26.03 -2.29
N TYR A 93 -11.07 -24.94 -2.94
CA TYR A 93 -11.86 -24.97 -4.17
C TYR A 93 -11.00 -25.09 -5.44
N GLY A 94 -9.68 -24.99 -5.31
CA GLY A 94 -8.76 -25.00 -6.42
C GLY A 94 -8.54 -23.62 -7.05
N THR A 95 -9.06 -22.54 -6.45
CA THR A 95 -8.79 -21.16 -6.88
C THR A 95 -7.35 -20.81 -6.55
N THR A 96 -6.63 -20.25 -7.53
CA THR A 96 -5.26 -19.81 -7.33
C THR A 96 -5.23 -18.36 -6.85
N HIS A 97 -4.60 -18.16 -5.70
CA HIS A 97 -4.34 -16.84 -5.13
C HIS A 97 -2.87 -16.46 -5.29
N SER A 98 -2.59 -15.18 -5.54
CA SER A 98 -1.22 -14.69 -5.50
C SER A 98 -0.81 -14.53 -4.05
N VAL A 99 0.30 -15.15 -3.66
CA VAL A 99 0.75 -15.18 -2.27
C VAL A 99 1.93 -14.26 -2.10
N SER A 100 1.92 -13.50 -1.02
CA SER A 100 3.11 -12.78 -0.57
C SER A 100 3.92 -13.61 0.41
N TYR A 101 3.25 -14.23 1.41
CA TYR A 101 3.93 -15.00 2.45
C TYR A 101 3.10 -16.17 2.97
N ARG A 102 3.79 -17.30 3.16
CA ARG A 102 3.32 -18.46 3.93
C ARG A 102 3.85 -18.37 5.35
N PHE A 103 2.99 -18.57 6.33
CA PHE A 103 3.32 -18.62 7.74
C PHE A 103 3.11 -20.03 8.26
N ASP A 104 4.17 -20.68 8.75
CA ASP A 104 4.11 -21.99 9.39
C ASP A 104 3.87 -21.81 10.90
N ALA A 105 2.62 -21.91 11.31
CA ALA A 105 2.19 -21.79 12.69
C ALA A 105 2.40 -23.10 13.48
N SER A 106 3.54 -23.76 13.33
CA SER A 106 3.92 -24.87 14.22
C SER A 106 4.03 -24.40 15.69
N ASP A 107 4.39 -23.14 15.86
CA ASP A 107 4.33 -22.39 17.12
C ASP A 107 3.74 -21.00 16.83
N THR A 108 4.55 -19.97 16.87
CA THR A 108 4.20 -18.60 16.45
C THR A 108 5.05 -18.23 15.25
N ALA A 109 4.39 -17.85 14.15
CA ALA A 109 5.05 -17.34 12.96
C ALA A 109 4.81 -15.85 12.83
N TRP A 110 5.80 -15.09 12.39
CA TRP A 110 5.61 -13.65 12.17
C TRP A 110 6.62 -13.10 11.16
N ALA A 111 6.28 -11.96 10.57
CA ALA A 111 7.17 -11.18 9.72
C ALA A 111 6.93 -9.69 9.92
N LYS A 112 8.00 -8.90 9.88
CA LYS A 112 8.01 -7.44 9.99
C LYS A 112 8.41 -6.81 8.67
N PHE A 113 7.66 -5.79 8.25
CA PHE A 113 7.85 -5.09 6.99
C PHE A 113 8.00 -3.61 7.22
N LYS A 114 8.89 -3.00 6.45
CA LYS A 114 9.16 -1.57 6.51
C LYS A 114 8.11 -0.79 5.72
N LEU A 115 7.43 0.16 6.39
CA LEU A 115 6.44 1.06 5.77
C LEU A 115 6.95 2.48 5.58
N ASP A 116 7.82 2.99 6.48
CA ASP A 116 8.35 4.36 6.48
C ASP A 116 7.28 5.46 6.42
N GLY A 117 6.11 5.23 7.00
CA GLY A 117 5.01 6.18 7.02
C GLY A 117 4.37 6.48 5.66
N GLN A 118 4.64 5.67 4.62
CA GLN A 118 4.26 5.97 3.23
C GLN A 118 2.87 5.48 2.84
N TYR A 119 2.23 4.66 3.67
CA TYR A 119 0.98 3.97 3.34
C TYR A 119 -0.15 4.38 4.27
N ASP A 120 -1.37 4.29 3.74
CA ASP A 120 -2.61 4.59 4.45
C ASP A 120 -3.34 3.33 4.92
N THR A 121 -3.48 2.35 4.03
CA THR A 121 -4.24 1.13 4.29
C THR A 121 -3.47 -0.09 3.83
N PHE A 122 -3.45 -1.13 4.66
CA PHE A 122 -3.04 -2.48 4.29
C PHE A 122 -4.26 -3.37 4.16
N SER A 123 -4.36 -4.10 3.05
CA SER A 123 -5.41 -5.09 2.80
C SER A 123 -4.80 -6.41 2.33
N ALA A 124 -5.41 -7.52 2.73
CA ALA A 124 -4.98 -8.85 2.35
C ALA A 124 -6.14 -9.86 2.44
N ASN A 125 -5.97 -11.00 1.81
CA ASN A 125 -6.78 -12.18 2.00
C ASN A 125 -5.99 -13.23 2.80
N ILE A 126 -6.61 -13.81 3.82
CA ILE A 126 -6.07 -14.94 4.56
C ILE A 126 -6.68 -16.21 3.98
N VAL A 127 -5.83 -17.10 3.52
CA VAL A 127 -6.22 -18.34 2.82
C VAL A 127 -5.59 -19.53 3.51
N THR A 128 -6.32 -20.64 3.56
CA THR A 128 -5.80 -21.97 3.92
C THR A 128 -5.85 -22.90 2.70
N SER A 129 -5.03 -23.92 2.68
CA SER A 129 -4.92 -24.84 1.54
C SER A 129 -4.91 -26.31 1.99
N GLU A 130 -4.69 -27.24 1.07
CA GLU A 130 -4.65 -28.67 1.38
C GLU A 130 -3.52 -29.06 2.35
N ASP A 131 -2.44 -28.29 2.42
CA ASP A 131 -1.34 -28.49 3.35
C ASP A 131 -1.58 -27.90 4.75
N THR A 132 -2.68 -27.16 4.92
CA THR A 132 -3.17 -26.74 6.24
C THR A 132 -3.76 -27.96 6.95
N ASN A 133 -3.37 -28.21 8.18
CA ASN A 133 -3.88 -29.33 8.95
C ASN A 133 -5.41 -29.16 9.22
N ARG A 134 -6.18 -30.25 9.11
CA ARG A 134 -7.64 -30.22 9.26
C ARG A 134 -8.09 -29.78 10.64
N ASP A 135 -7.33 -30.10 11.66
CA ASP A 135 -7.68 -29.81 13.06
C ASP A 135 -7.00 -28.52 13.56
N ALA A 136 -6.30 -27.81 12.67
CA ALA A 136 -5.66 -26.55 13.04
C ALA A 136 -6.70 -25.45 13.22
N ASN A 137 -6.48 -24.64 14.25
CA ASN A 137 -7.13 -23.35 14.43
C ASN A 137 -6.05 -22.30 14.70
N MET A 138 -6.11 -21.19 14.00
CA MET A 138 -5.12 -20.13 14.06
C MET A 138 -5.80 -18.76 14.23
N SER A 139 -5.06 -17.80 14.75
CA SER A 139 -5.39 -16.39 14.69
C SER A 139 -4.34 -15.65 13.88
N VAL A 140 -4.76 -14.71 13.06
CA VAL A 140 -3.87 -13.77 12.35
C VAL A 140 -4.02 -12.40 12.98
N GLU A 141 -2.92 -11.85 13.46
CA GLU A 141 -2.83 -10.54 14.10
C GLU A 141 -1.99 -9.60 13.25
N ILE A 142 -2.45 -8.38 13.08
CA ILE A 142 -1.75 -7.29 12.39
C ILE A 142 -1.38 -6.22 13.41
N TYR A 143 -0.10 -5.89 13.47
CA TYR A 143 0.43 -4.84 14.34
C TYR A 143 1.04 -3.72 13.50
N LEU A 144 0.86 -2.50 13.96
CA LEU A 144 1.51 -1.31 13.45
C LEU A 144 2.31 -0.68 14.57
N ASP A 145 3.65 -0.58 14.40
CA ASP A 145 4.56 -0.06 15.42
C ASP A 145 4.30 -0.71 16.80
N ASP A 146 4.20 -2.05 16.81
CA ASP A 146 3.91 -2.91 17.95
C ASP A 146 2.50 -2.75 18.59
N VAL A 147 1.60 -1.95 18.00
CA VAL A 147 0.19 -1.81 18.41
C VAL A 147 -0.70 -2.73 17.56
N LEU A 148 -1.54 -3.55 18.18
CA LEU A 148 -2.50 -4.40 17.48
C LEU A 148 -3.57 -3.52 16.79
N VAL A 149 -3.64 -3.61 15.45
CA VAL A 149 -4.58 -2.82 14.62
C VAL A 149 -5.61 -3.69 13.90
N GLY A 150 -5.40 -5.00 13.84
CA GLY A 150 -6.34 -5.94 13.24
C GLY A 150 -6.14 -7.36 13.70
N ARG A 151 -7.23 -8.15 13.70
CA ARG A 151 -7.19 -9.57 14.06
C ARG A 151 -8.27 -10.33 13.34
N VAL A 152 -7.94 -11.54 12.93
CA VAL A 152 -8.89 -12.54 12.40
C VAL A 152 -8.68 -13.82 13.20
N ASP A 153 -9.72 -14.24 13.92
CA ASP A 153 -9.74 -15.47 14.68
C ASP A 153 -10.36 -16.61 13.86
N ASP A 154 -10.25 -17.83 14.39
CA ASP A 154 -10.84 -19.04 13.81
C ASP A 154 -10.44 -19.29 12.35
N VAL A 155 -9.15 -19.02 12.04
CA VAL A 155 -8.56 -19.42 10.76
C VAL A 155 -8.33 -20.91 10.76
N VAL A 156 -9.31 -21.64 10.23
CA VAL A 156 -9.32 -23.09 10.13
C VAL A 156 -9.15 -23.53 8.68
N ARG A 157 -8.81 -24.80 8.45
CA ARG A 157 -8.82 -25.37 7.11
C ARG A 157 -10.26 -25.50 6.61
N ASP A 158 -10.72 -24.49 5.93
CA ASP A 158 -11.99 -24.44 5.26
C ASP A 158 -11.89 -23.73 3.90
N GLU A 159 -13.01 -23.60 3.23
CA GLU A 159 -13.13 -23.01 1.91
C GLU A 159 -13.25 -21.48 1.94
N HIS A 160 -13.21 -20.86 3.13
CA HIS A 160 -13.44 -19.43 3.26
C HIS A 160 -12.14 -18.63 3.14
N VAL A 161 -12.14 -17.72 2.19
CA VAL A 161 -11.16 -16.62 2.14
C VAL A 161 -11.59 -15.57 3.15
N ARG A 162 -10.68 -15.17 4.06
CA ARG A 162 -10.93 -14.18 5.09
C ARG A 162 -10.23 -12.89 4.76
N PRO A 163 -10.96 -11.86 4.29
CA PRO A 163 -10.36 -10.56 4.02
C PRO A 163 -10.04 -9.83 5.31
N ILE A 164 -8.93 -9.10 5.31
CA ILE A 164 -8.57 -8.16 6.36
C ILE A 164 -8.15 -6.84 5.72
N SER A 165 -8.57 -5.72 6.33
CA SER A 165 -8.14 -4.38 5.94
C SER A 165 -7.98 -3.54 7.19
N VAL A 166 -6.82 -2.88 7.32
CA VAL A 166 -6.46 -2.06 8.48
C VAL A 166 -5.83 -0.76 8.04
N SER A 167 -6.07 0.32 8.79
CA SER A 167 -5.33 1.56 8.60
C SER A 167 -3.90 1.41 9.10
N VAL A 168 -2.94 1.83 8.28
CA VAL A 168 -1.51 1.87 8.59
C VAL A 168 -0.95 3.28 8.45
N ASN A 169 -1.83 4.28 8.47
CA ASN A 169 -1.51 5.68 8.23
C ASN A 169 -0.42 6.18 9.19
N GLY A 170 0.69 6.61 8.60
CA GLY A 170 1.83 7.16 9.32
C GLY A 170 2.69 6.15 10.09
N GLY A 171 2.37 4.85 10.02
CA GLY A 171 3.14 3.80 10.69
C GLY A 171 4.44 3.46 9.96
N ASN A 172 5.44 3.01 10.72
CA ASN A 172 6.77 2.71 10.19
C ASN A 172 6.98 1.21 9.96
N VAL A 173 6.42 0.36 10.80
CA VAL A 173 6.62 -1.09 10.77
C VAL A 173 5.28 -1.81 10.86
N LEU A 174 4.99 -2.62 9.85
CA LEU A 174 3.87 -3.56 9.84
C LEU A 174 4.39 -4.93 10.28
N MET A 175 3.79 -5.52 11.31
CA MET A 175 4.04 -6.91 11.66
C MET A 175 2.78 -7.74 11.45
N ILE A 176 2.94 -8.86 10.73
CA ILE A 176 1.91 -9.89 10.60
C ILE A 176 2.34 -11.05 11.47
N LYS A 177 1.45 -11.52 12.34
CA LYS A 177 1.72 -12.62 13.25
C LYS A 177 0.61 -13.64 13.15
N VAL A 178 0.99 -14.91 12.99
CA VAL A 178 0.09 -16.06 12.96
C VAL A 178 0.35 -16.90 14.19
N ILE A 179 -0.71 -17.14 14.97
CA ILE A 179 -0.66 -17.85 16.24
C ILE A 179 -1.56 -19.06 16.11
N ARG A 180 -1.02 -20.22 16.41
CA ARG A 180 -1.84 -21.42 16.59
C ARG A 180 -2.58 -21.34 17.93
N THR A 181 -3.88 -21.59 17.90
CA THR A 181 -4.75 -21.52 19.08
C THR A 181 -5.00 -22.88 19.72
N ASN A 182 -4.69 -24.00 19.01
CA ASN A 182 -4.79 -25.36 19.53
C ASN A 182 -3.41 -26.07 19.57
N SER A 183 -3.28 -27.11 20.43
CA SER A 183 -1.97 -27.54 20.96
C SER A 183 -1.19 -28.56 20.14
N TYR A 184 -1.67 -29.10 18.99
CA TYR A 184 -1.10 -30.36 18.51
C TYR A 184 -0.64 -30.43 17.07
N TYR A 185 -0.84 -29.41 16.21
CA TYR A 185 -0.54 -29.56 14.79
C TYR A 185 0.11 -28.33 14.20
N SER A 186 1.20 -28.54 13.46
CA SER A 186 1.76 -27.56 12.53
C SER A 186 0.73 -27.19 11.47
N SER A 187 0.60 -25.94 11.15
CA SER A 187 -0.36 -25.47 10.16
C SER A 187 0.09 -24.24 9.41
N ASN A 188 -0.28 -24.18 8.16
CA ASN A 188 0.05 -23.06 7.27
C ASN A 188 -1.13 -22.11 7.10
N ALA A 189 -0.89 -20.81 7.26
CA ALA A 189 -1.73 -19.75 6.79
C ALA A 189 -1.03 -18.94 5.71
N TYR A 190 -1.77 -18.51 4.71
CA TYR A 190 -1.26 -17.77 3.57
C TYR A 190 -1.85 -16.37 3.54
N ILE A 191 -0.98 -15.37 3.48
CA ILE A 191 -1.37 -13.97 3.30
C ILE A 191 -1.27 -13.64 1.81
N CYS A 192 -2.42 -13.51 1.16
CA CYS A 192 -2.58 -13.46 -0.29
C CYS A 192 -3.13 -12.11 -0.74
N ASP A 193 -2.98 -11.82 -2.04
CA ASP A 193 -3.61 -10.68 -2.71
C ASP A 193 -3.42 -9.37 -1.94
N THR A 194 -2.22 -9.17 -1.43
CA THR A 194 -1.89 -8.03 -0.56
C THR A 194 -1.84 -6.73 -1.32
N SER A 195 -2.32 -5.67 -0.70
CA SER A 195 -2.32 -4.31 -1.23
C SER A 195 -2.02 -3.30 -0.13
N LEU A 196 -1.15 -2.36 -0.41
CA LEU A 196 -0.84 -1.20 0.42
C LEU A 196 -1.15 0.07 -0.39
N SER A 197 -2.18 0.81 -0.01
CA SER A 197 -2.47 2.11 -0.60
C SER A 197 -1.48 3.16 -0.10
N VAL A 198 -1.00 4.04 -0.99
CA VAL A 198 -0.08 5.12 -0.63
C VAL A 198 -0.87 6.30 -0.09
N LEU A 199 -0.34 6.96 0.94
CA LEU A 199 -0.82 8.27 1.42
C LEU A 199 -0.81 9.28 0.26
N GLN A 200 -1.93 9.98 0.08
CA GLN A 200 -2.10 11.05 -0.92
C GLN A 200 -1.82 12.40 -0.30
#